data_81bd3e9b1b267d81ed0ab186861bc020
#
_entry.id   81bd3e9b1b267d81ed0ab186861bc020
#
_cell.length_a   1.000
_cell.length_b   1.000
_cell.length_c   1.000
_cell.angle_alpha   90.00
_cell.angle_beta   90.00
_cell.angle_gamma   90.00
#
_symmetry.space_group_name_H-M   'P 1'
#
loop_
_entity.id
_entity.type
_entity.pdbx_description
1 polymer ?
#
loop_
_entity_poly.entity_id
_entity_poly.type
_entity_poly.pdbx_seq_one_letter_code
_entity_poly.pdbx_strand_id
1 'polypeptide(L)'
;MTEAMFRQRVSRRRFVVGASAAALGSLVIAKAEGAARGLKTGRVLAYVGTYTASGSNGEGIYVFQMNEATGELSDRKLAAKTPAPSWIAIHPSKKYLYAVNERSDYQGHSGSVSAFQIDAGSGDLTALNVVSSEGAGPCYLSIDAAGKYAFVANYEGGSISVLPILEDGSLGTATDIHRDGGKLGGKQATNAPRGSFAISGHDAPHAHMIAPDPQGNFVLATDLGQDRIYSYRFEASNGRLSPQESAPFAALPSGDGPRHFAFHPNGRWLYSFQEESSTAVFFHYDAATGSLAAQQTVSALPEGFAGTSYASEIVVEPSGKFLYAANRLHDTIAAFSIDDEGKLKWIGETSTLGDYPGQFRIDPSGGFLYVCNLHSDNIACFRVHRDTGALAFSGLYAAVGSPGSITFLS
;
A
#
# COMPACT_ATOMS: atom_id res chain seq x y z
N MET A 1 -23.98 -4.88 0.11
CA MET A 1 -23.99 -3.54 -0.54
C MET A 1 -22.93 -3.41 -1.63
N THR A 2 -22.35 -4.49 -2.02
CA THR A 2 -21.16 -4.64 -2.88
C THR A 2 -21.41 -4.64 -4.39
N GLU A 3 -22.62 -4.88 -4.87
CA GLU A 3 -22.89 -4.94 -6.33
C GLU A 3 -23.45 -3.65 -6.95
N ALA A 4 -23.91 -2.69 -6.19
CA ALA A 4 -24.58 -1.48 -6.71
C ALA A 4 -23.61 -0.34 -7.09
N MET A 5 -22.36 -0.36 -6.66
CA MET A 5 -21.38 0.73 -6.90
C MET A 5 -20.68 0.67 -8.28
N PHE A 6 -20.81 -0.44 -9.03
CA PHE A 6 -20.01 -0.67 -10.25
C PHE A 6 -20.67 -0.24 -11.57
N ARG A 7 -21.82 0.43 -11.57
CA ARG A 7 -22.51 0.82 -12.80
C ARG A 7 -22.76 2.31 -12.96
N GLN A 8 -21.73 3.12 -13.09
CA GLN A 8 -21.83 4.41 -13.80
C GLN A 8 -20.83 4.45 -14.93
N ARG A 9 -21.33 4.25 -16.16
CA ARG A 9 -20.55 4.46 -17.39
C ARG A 9 -20.38 5.97 -17.62
N VAL A 10 -19.14 6.46 -17.53
CA VAL A 10 -18.78 7.80 -17.97
C VAL A 10 -18.41 7.76 -19.47
N SER A 11 -18.99 8.68 -20.22
CA SER A 11 -18.92 8.77 -21.69
C SER A 11 -17.50 9.14 -22.17
N ARG A 12 -17.07 8.49 -23.25
CA ARG A 12 -15.80 8.73 -23.95
C ARG A 12 -15.76 10.12 -24.55
N ARG A 13 -14.87 10.99 -24.12
CA ARG A 13 -14.48 12.20 -24.86
C ARG A 13 -13.34 11.84 -25.82
N ARG A 14 -13.56 12.14 -27.11
CA ARG A 14 -12.57 12.00 -28.19
C ARG A 14 -11.50 13.08 -28.02
N PHE A 15 -10.23 12.68 -27.95
CA PHE A 15 -9.09 13.58 -28.09
C PHE A 15 -8.72 13.71 -29.58
N VAL A 16 -8.60 14.96 -30.04
CA VAL A 16 -8.09 15.31 -31.34
C VAL A 16 -6.57 15.47 -31.24
N VAL A 17 -5.83 14.71 -32.05
CA VAL A 17 -4.39 14.80 -32.16
C VAL A 17 -4.04 15.94 -33.14
N GLY A 18 -3.37 16.96 -32.64
CA GLY A 18 -2.72 17.99 -33.45
C GLY A 18 -1.24 17.67 -33.59
N ALA A 19 -0.81 17.36 -34.83
CA ALA A 19 0.59 17.17 -35.17
C ALA A 19 1.25 18.54 -35.45
N SER A 20 2.42 18.78 -34.87
CA SER A 20 3.32 19.85 -35.30
C SER A 20 4.75 19.35 -35.40
N ALA A 21 5.39 19.67 -36.52
CA ALA A 21 6.63 19.10 -37.03
C ALA A 21 7.89 19.83 -36.53
N ALA A 22 8.92 19.04 -36.34
CA ALA A 22 10.36 19.18 -36.63
C ALA A 22 11.14 20.48 -36.38
N ALA A 23 12.22 20.35 -35.58
CA ALA A 23 13.51 21.03 -35.87
C ALA A 23 14.66 20.11 -35.43
N LEU A 24 15.52 19.77 -36.42
CA LEU A 24 16.78 19.05 -36.23
C LEU A 24 17.83 19.98 -35.60
N GLY A 25 18.38 19.58 -34.47
CA GLY A 25 19.55 20.19 -33.85
C GLY A 25 20.60 19.13 -33.54
N SER A 26 21.71 19.18 -34.24
CA SER A 26 22.88 18.32 -34.06
C SER A 26 23.50 18.56 -32.70
N LEU A 27 23.59 17.49 -31.85
CA LEU A 27 24.25 17.56 -30.55
C LEU A 27 25.57 16.78 -30.58
N VAL A 28 26.64 17.49 -30.22
CA VAL A 28 28.00 16.99 -30.03
C VAL A 28 28.03 16.09 -28.81
N ILE A 29 28.48 14.84 -28.97
CA ILE A 29 28.67 13.89 -27.90
C ILE A 29 30.01 14.21 -27.20
N ALA A 30 29.96 14.74 -25.99
CA ALA A 30 31.11 14.78 -25.08
C ALA A 30 31.15 13.48 -24.29
N LYS A 31 32.17 12.65 -24.48
CA LYS A 31 32.50 11.50 -23.63
C LYS A 31 32.90 11.99 -22.25
N ALA A 32 32.10 11.67 -21.24
CA ALA A 32 32.51 11.70 -19.83
C ALA A 32 32.76 10.27 -19.37
N GLU A 33 34.02 9.86 -19.31
CA GLU A 33 34.46 8.66 -18.61
C GLU A 33 34.47 8.95 -17.11
N GLY A 34 33.40 8.57 -16.42
CA GLY A 34 33.30 8.56 -14.96
C GLY A 34 33.19 7.13 -14.48
N ALA A 35 34.15 6.71 -13.63
CA ALA A 35 34.33 5.36 -13.12
C ALA A 35 33.01 4.72 -12.62
N ALA A 36 32.53 3.74 -13.35
CA ALA A 36 31.48 2.84 -12.90
C ALA A 36 32.04 1.94 -11.80
N ARG A 37 31.71 2.24 -10.52
CA ARG A 37 31.77 1.23 -9.46
C ARG A 37 30.80 0.13 -9.86
N GLY A 38 31.32 -1.08 -10.11
CA GLY A 38 30.53 -2.25 -10.47
C GLY A 38 29.45 -2.53 -9.43
N LEU A 39 28.22 -2.14 -9.73
CA LEU A 39 27.04 -2.66 -9.09
C LEU A 39 26.95 -4.13 -9.46
N LYS A 40 26.91 -5.01 -8.47
CA LYS A 40 26.47 -6.38 -8.66
C LYS A 40 25.05 -6.27 -9.22
N THR A 41 24.86 -6.61 -10.48
CA THR A 41 23.54 -6.69 -11.11
C THR A 41 22.80 -7.88 -10.50
N GLY A 42 22.18 -7.67 -9.35
CA GLY A 42 21.17 -8.57 -8.81
C GLY A 42 19.92 -8.42 -9.67
N ARG A 43 19.32 -9.52 -10.07
CA ARG A 43 18.04 -9.54 -10.76
C ARG A 43 16.95 -9.10 -9.78
N VAL A 44 16.29 -7.97 -10.04
CA VAL A 44 15.11 -7.53 -9.26
C VAL A 44 13.86 -8.07 -9.94
N LEU A 45 13.02 -8.77 -9.16
CA LEU A 45 11.70 -9.22 -9.59
C LEU A 45 10.62 -8.36 -8.94
N ALA A 46 9.61 -7.98 -9.71
CA ALA A 46 8.41 -7.31 -9.22
C ALA A 46 7.23 -8.27 -9.27
N TYR A 47 6.64 -8.58 -8.11
CA TYR A 47 5.40 -9.33 -8.02
C TYR A 47 4.22 -8.38 -7.92
N VAL A 48 3.15 -8.70 -8.65
CA VAL A 48 1.92 -7.90 -8.70
C VAL A 48 0.74 -8.79 -8.35
N GLY A 49 0.08 -8.44 -7.25
CA GLY A 49 -1.21 -9.02 -6.88
C GLY A 49 -2.36 -8.30 -7.59
N THR A 50 -3.41 -9.01 -7.95
CA THR A 50 -4.51 -8.47 -8.75
C THR A 50 -5.87 -8.82 -8.17
N TYR A 51 -6.89 -8.01 -8.49
CA TYR A 51 -8.28 -8.40 -8.28
C TYR A 51 -8.74 -9.36 -9.38
N THR A 52 -9.47 -10.43 -8.99
CA THR A 52 -9.93 -11.49 -9.91
C THR A 52 -11.44 -11.71 -9.84
N ALA A 53 -12.18 -10.85 -9.14
CA ALA A 53 -13.64 -10.95 -9.05
C ALA A 53 -14.32 -10.63 -10.39
N SER A 54 -15.62 -10.93 -10.49
CA SER A 54 -16.40 -10.57 -11.67
C SER A 54 -16.29 -9.07 -11.97
N GLY A 55 -15.91 -8.74 -13.20
CA GLY A 55 -15.67 -7.36 -13.64
C GLY A 55 -14.22 -6.88 -13.47
N SER A 56 -13.35 -7.68 -12.86
CA SER A 56 -11.91 -7.47 -12.82
C SER A 56 -11.20 -8.22 -13.95
N ASN A 57 -10.04 -7.74 -14.38
CA ASN A 57 -9.26 -8.30 -15.48
C ASN A 57 -8.01 -9.06 -15.02
N GLY A 58 -7.78 -9.20 -13.70
CA GLY A 58 -6.66 -9.94 -13.13
C GLY A 58 -6.93 -11.46 -13.12
N GLU A 59 -5.84 -12.26 -13.08
CA GLU A 59 -5.92 -13.72 -13.06
C GLU A 59 -5.22 -14.35 -11.84
N GLY A 60 -4.54 -13.54 -11.02
CA GLY A 60 -3.76 -14.00 -9.86
C GLY A 60 -2.55 -13.11 -9.59
N ILE A 61 -1.42 -13.73 -9.29
CA ILE A 61 -0.16 -13.04 -9.02
C ILE A 61 0.71 -13.09 -10.26
N TYR A 62 1.12 -11.92 -10.76
CA TYR A 62 2.07 -11.79 -11.86
C TYR A 62 3.48 -11.51 -11.35
N VAL A 63 4.49 -11.89 -12.12
CA VAL A 63 5.89 -11.52 -11.91
C VAL A 63 6.45 -10.86 -13.16
N PHE A 64 7.28 -9.83 -12.95
CA PHE A 64 8.03 -9.09 -13.96
C PHE A 64 9.51 -9.09 -13.62
N GLN A 65 10.35 -8.92 -14.63
CA GLN A 65 11.73 -8.47 -14.44
C GLN A 65 11.76 -6.94 -14.40
N MET A 66 12.45 -6.38 -13.42
CA MET A 66 12.67 -4.94 -13.32
C MET A 66 14.08 -4.60 -13.79
N ASN A 67 14.18 -3.62 -14.68
CA ASN A 67 15.45 -3.02 -15.06
C ASN A 67 15.79 -1.87 -14.11
N GLU A 68 16.79 -2.04 -13.27
CA GLU A 68 17.19 -1.05 -12.24
C GLU A 68 17.66 0.30 -12.82
N ALA A 69 18.15 0.33 -14.07
CA ALA A 69 18.62 1.57 -14.69
C ALA A 69 17.49 2.38 -15.31
N THR A 70 16.48 1.72 -15.86
CA THR A 70 15.39 2.38 -16.62
C THR A 70 14.08 2.43 -15.84
N GLY A 71 13.85 1.50 -14.89
CA GLY A 71 12.59 1.27 -14.20
C GLY A 71 11.60 0.44 -15.03
N GLU A 72 12.01 -0.12 -16.18
CA GLU A 72 11.13 -0.92 -17.01
C GLU A 72 10.76 -2.25 -16.35
N LEU A 73 9.46 -2.59 -16.36
CA LEU A 73 8.94 -3.90 -16.01
C LEU A 73 8.73 -4.71 -17.31
N SER A 74 9.47 -5.79 -17.48
CA SER A 74 9.43 -6.67 -18.66
C SER A 74 9.12 -8.11 -18.32
N ASP A 75 9.00 -8.97 -19.32
CA ASP A 75 8.84 -10.42 -19.19
C ASP A 75 7.68 -10.83 -18.26
N ARG A 76 6.52 -10.15 -18.41
CA ARG A 76 5.31 -10.44 -17.62
C ARG A 76 4.92 -11.91 -17.70
N LYS A 77 4.77 -12.54 -16.55
CA LYS A 77 4.35 -13.93 -16.42
C LYS A 77 3.32 -14.06 -15.29
N LEU A 78 2.30 -14.88 -15.48
CA LEU A 78 1.41 -15.30 -14.40
C LEU A 78 2.18 -16.31 -13.52
N ALA A 79 2.57 -15.89 -12.32
CA ALA A 79 3.36 -16.70 -11.40
C ALA A 79 2.49 -17.68 -10.59
N ALA A 80 1.29 -17.28 -10.20
CA ALA A 80 0.32 -18.14 -9.54
C ALA A 80 -1.12 -17.68 -9.77
N LYS A 81 -2.06 -18.65 -9.89
CA LYS A 81 -3.50 -18.41 -9.84
C LYS A 81 -3.97 -18.54 -8.40
N THR A 82 -4.60 -17.51 -7.87
CA THR A 82 -5.25 -17.49 -6.57
C THR A 82 -6.35 -16.44 -6.57
N PRO A 83 -7.44 -16.61 -5.80
CA PRO A 83 -8.57 -15.69 -5.83
C PRO A 83 -8.19 -14.33 -5.21
N ALA A 84 -8.41 -13.23 -5.93
CA ALA A 84 -8.27 -11.85 -5.48
C ALA A 84 -7.04 -11.59 -4.57
N PRO A 85 -5.79 -11.87 -5.03
CA PRO A 85 -4.59 -11.58 -4.27
C PRO A 85 -4.30 -10.07 -4.28
N SER A 86 -5.18 -9.28 -3.66
CA SER A 86 -5.15 -7.82 -3.73
C SER A 86 -3.94 -7.21 -3.02
N TRP A 87 -3.44 -7.88 -1.97
CA TRP A 87 -2.23 -7.49 -1.25
C TRP A 87 -1.28 -8.66 -1.07
N ILE A 88 0.01 -8.42 -1.32
CA ILE A 88 1.07 -9.43 -1.23
C ILE A 88 2.26 -8.93 -0.42
N ALA A 89 2.92 -9.84 0.30
CA ALA A 89 4.16 -9.55 1.02
C ALA A 89 5.19 -10.67 0.83
N ILE A 90 6.45 -10.28 0.70
CA ILE A 90 7.60 -11.20 0.60
C ILE A 90 8.16 -11.43 2.01
N HIS A 91 8.42 -12.70 2.34
CA HIS A 91 9.06 -13.07 3.59
C HIS A 91 10.47 -12.48 3.71
N PRO A 92 10.95 -12.08 4.91
CA PRO A 92 12.30 -11.53 5.10
C PRO A 92 13.43 -12.43 4.57
N SER A 93 13.24 -13.77 4.57
CA SER A 93 14.21 -14.70 3.96
C SER A 93 14.25 -14.67 2.43
N LYS A 94 13.32 -13.97 1.77
CA LYS A 94 13.13 -13.90 0.31
C LYS A 94 12.78 -15.24 -0.36
N LYS A 95 12.43 -16.27 0.42
CA LYS A 95 12.08 -17.61 -0.07
C LYS A 95 10.59 -17.81 -0.27
N TYR A 96 9.74 -16.98 0.37
CA TYR A 96 8.30 -17.16 0.39
C TYR A 96 7.58 -15.84 0.10
N LEU A 97 6.38 -15.97 -0.46
CA LEU A 97 5.44 -14.89 -0.71
C LEU A 97 4.09 -15.27 -0.12
N TYR A 98 3.42 -14.33 0.51
CA TYR A 98 2.07 -14.47 1.04
C TYR A 98 1.14 -13.48 0.37
N ALA A 99 -0.09 -13.92 0.13
CA ALA A 99 -1.14 -13.11 -0.47
C ALA A 99 -2.42 -13.22 0.34
N VAL A 100 -3.05 -12.11 0.69
CA VAL A 100 -4.45 -12.15 1.09
C VAL A 100 -5.29 -12.55 -0.12
N ASN A 101 -6.35 -13.32 0.09
CA ASN A 101 -7.39 -13.54 -0.90
C ASN A 101 -8.61 -12.76 -0.43
N GLU A 102 -8.79 -11.54 -0.97
CA GLU A 102 -9.79 -10.55 -0.55
C GLU A 102 -11.20 -10.99 -0.98
N ARG A 103 -11.71 -11.98 -0.25
CA ARG A 103 -13.02 -12.59 -0.43
C ARG A 103 -13.63 -12.87 0.94
N SER A 104 -14.92 -13.24 0.92
CA SER A 104 -15.70 -13.48 2.15
C SER A 104 -16.41 -14.83 2.13
N ASP A 105 -16.02 -15.72 1.21
CA ASP A 105 -16.68 -17.01 0.96
C ASP A 105 -15.78 -18.23 1.27
N TYR A 106 -14.55 -18.04 1.75
CA TYR A 106 -13.70 -19.14 2.17
C TYR A 106 -14.30 -19.84 3.38
N GLN A 107 -14.50 -21.16 3.27
CA GLN A 107 -15.22 -21.95 4.28
C GLN A 107 -16.60 -21.37 4.69
N GLY A 108 -17.20 -20.58 3.78
CA GLY A 108 -18.55 -20.05 3.91
C GLY A 108 -18.69 -18.68 4.58
N HIS A 109 -17.66 -18.12 5.21
CA HIS A 109 -17.80 -16.87 5.98
C HIS A 109 -16.50 -16.09 6.26
N SER A 110 -15.38 -16.49 5.68
CA SER A 110 -14.08 -15.86 5.88
C SER A 110 -13.40 -15.54 4.56
N GLY A 111 -12.38 -14.72 4.60
CA GLY A 111 -11.35 -14.67 3.58
C GLY A 111 -10.24 -15.68 3.87
N SER A 112 -9.18 -15.63 3.11
CA SER A 112 -8.05 -16.54 3.29
C SER A 112 -6.71 -15.89 2.98
N VAL A 113 -5.64 -16.57 3.36
CA VAL A 113 -4.27 -16.19 3.01
C VAL A 113 -3.59 -17.38 2.34
N SER A 114 -3.01 -17.13 1.17
CA SER A 114 -2.25 -18.11 0.41
C SER A 114 -0.75 -17.95 0.66
N ALA A 115 -0.05 -19.06 0.89
CA ALA A 115 1.40 -19.13 1.03
C ALA A 115 2.03 -19.77 -0.21
N PHE A 116 3.15 -19.20 -0.68
CA PHE A 116 3.90 -19.67 -1.85
C PHE A 116 5.38 -19.73 -1.56
N GLN A 117 6.04 -20.74 -2.10
CA GLN A 117 7.50 -20.78 -2.23
C GLN A 117 7.92 -20.07 -3.51
N ILE A 118 8.95 -19.23 -3.43
CA ILE A 118 9.53 -18.50 -4.56
C ILE A 118 10.68 -19.32 -5.13
N ASP A 119 10.66 -19.59 -6.44
CA ASP A 119 11.85 -20.02 -7.18
C ASP A 119 12.71 -18.79 -7.51
N ALA A 120 13.87 -18.67 -6.88
CA ALA A 120 14.74 -17.51 -7.02
C ALA A 120 15.31 -17.35 -8.46
N GLY A 121 15.37 -18.42 -9.25
CA GLY A 121 15.88 -18.40 -10.61
C GLY A 121 14.83 -17.92 -11.63
N SER A 122 13.62 -18.44 -11.55
CA SER A 122 12.54 -18.16 -12.51
C SER A 122 11.55 -17.08 -12.03
N GLY A 123 11.41 -16.88 -10.71
CA GLY A 123 10.36 -16.07 -10.10
C GLY A 123 9.02 -16.80 -10.02
N ASP A 124 8.97 -18.10 -10.31
CA ASP A 124 7.76 -18.91 -10.19
C ASP A 124 7.33 -19.07 -8.74
N LEU A 125 6.03 -19.19 -8.54
CA LEU A 125 5.42 -19.43 -7.24
C LEU A 125 4.84 -20.84 -7.18
N THR A 126 5.31 -21.64 -6.21
CA THR A 126 4.73 -22.93 -5.88
C THR A 126 3.85 -22.79 -4.65
N ALA A 127 2.57 -23.12 -4.77
CA ALA A 127 1.65 -23.05 -3.65
C ALA A 127 2.06 -24.01 -2.53
N LEU A 128 2.07 -23.53 -1.30
CA LEU A 128 2.32 -24.33 -0.09
C LEU A 128 0.98 -24.70 0.56
N ASN A 129 0.22 -23.70 1.02
CA ASN A 129 -1.11 -23.91 1.58
C ASN A 129 -1.97 -22.64 1.52
N VAL A 130 -3.22 -22.80 1.91
CA VAL A 130 -4.18 -21.70 2.10
C VAL A 130 -4.84 -21.90 3.47
N VAL A 131 -4.92 -20.83 4.26
CA VAL A 131 -5.56 -20.84 5.57
C VAL A 131 -6.62 -19.75 5.67
N SER A 132 -7.56 -19.90 6.60
CA SER A 132 -8.53 -18.85 6.95
C SER A 132 -7.81 -17.59 7.44
N SER A 133 -8.26 -16.40 7.03
CA SER A 133 -7.86 -15.12 7.62
C SER A 133 -8.62 -14.76 8.90
N GLU A 134 -9.57 -15.62 9.32
CA GLU A 134 -10.43 -15.45 10.49
C GLU A 134 -11.34 -14.20 10.45
N GLY A 135 -11.57 -13.68 9.27
CA GLY A 135 -12.47 -12.56 8.99
C GLY A 135 -12.77 -12.42 7.51
N ALA A 136 -13.81 -11.69 7.18
CA ALA A 136 -14.23 -11.44 5.80
C ALA A 136 -13.42 -10.30 5.18
N GLY A 137 -13.12 -10.40 3.88
CA GLY A 137 -12.44 -9.38 3.10
C GLY A 137 -11.06 -8.98 3.62
N PRO A 138 -10.07 -9.93 3.75
CA PRO A 138 -8.71 -9.56 4.12
C PRO A 138 -8.11 -8.67 3.02
N CYS A 139 -7.72 -7.44 3.38
CA CYS A 139 -7.23 -6.43 2.43
C CYS A 139 -5.75 -6.07 2.63
N TYR A 140 -5.15 -6.51 3.73
CA TYR A 140 -3.75 -6.20 4.04
C TYR A 140 -3.09 -7.35 4.81
N LEU A 141 -1.81 -7.56 4.53
CA LEU A 141 -0.96 -8.40 5.37
C LEU A 141 0.44 -7.81 5.51
N SER A 142 1.07 -8.03 6.66
CA SER A 142 2.48 -7.77 6.92
C SER A 142 3.13 -8.96 7.60
N ILE A 143 4.45 -8.96 7.69
CA ILE A 143 5.24 -10.04 8.28
C ILE A 143 6.17 -9.43 9.33
N ASP A 144 6.34 -10.10 10.48
CA ASP A 144 7.31 -9.68 11.48
C ASP A 144 8.75 -9.80 10.96
N ALA A 145 9.66 -9.01 11.52
CA ALA A 145 11.05 -8.97 11.06
C ALA A 145 11.78 -10.33 11.21
N ALA A 146 11.34 -11.18 12.14
CA ALA A 146 11.90 -12.53 12.32
C ALA A 146 11.33 -13.55 11.32
N GLY A 147 10.27 -13.18 10.57
CA GLY A 147 9.60 -14.05 9.61
C GLY A 147 8.81 -15.20 10.26
N LYS A 148 8.33 -15.02 11.48
CA LYS A 148 7.61 -16.07 12.21
C LYS A 148 6.10 -15.90 12.19
N TYR A 149 5.61 -14.71 11.90
CA TYR A 149 4.18 -14.40 11.94
C TYR A 149 3.78 -13.47 10.80
N ALA A 150 2.63 -13.76 10.21
CA ALA A 150 1.92 -12.85 9.32
C ALA A 150 0.74 -12.23 10.08
N PHE A 151 0.60 -10.92 9.97
CA PHE A 151 -0.50 -10.15 10.54
C PHE A 151 -1.48 -9.80 9.42
N VAL A 152 -2.77 -9.98 9.62
CA VAL A 152 -3.80 -9.79 8.59
C VAL A 152 -4.86 -8.83 9.09
N ALA A 153 -5.25 -7.88 8.26
CA ALA A 153 -6.41 -7.01 8.47
C ALA A 153 -7.56 -7.44 7.56
N ASN A 154 -8.73 -7.70 8.15
CA ASN A 154 -9.94 -8.13 7.49
C ASN A 154 -10.94 -6.97 7.45
N TYR A 155 -11.05 -6.32 6.30
CA TYR A 155 -11.85 -5.08 6.13
C TYR A 155 -13.33 -5.30 6.39
N GLU A 156 -13.95 -6.26 5.66
CA GLU A 156 -15.39 -6.54 5.81
C GLU A 156 -15.72 -7.17 7.18
N GLY A 157 -14.78 -7.91 7.76
CA GLY A 157 -14.93 -8.56 9.06
C GLY A 157 -14.67 -7.66 10.26
N GLY A 158 -14.09 -6.47 10.07
CA GLY A 158 -13.69 -5.56 11.15
C GLY A 158 -12.80 -6.26 12.18
N SER A 159 -11.83 -7.03 11.72
CA SER A 159 -10.99 -7.86 12.60
C SER A 159 -9.54 -7.91 12.12
N ILE A 160 -8.64 -8.25 13.04
CA ILE A 160 -7.25 -8.57 12.75
C ILE A 160 -6.93 -9.99 13.22
N SER A 161 -5.98 -10.64 12.56
CA SER A 161 -5.51 -11.98 12.94
C SER A 161 -4.00 -12.11 12.84
N VAL A 162 -3.45 -13.06 13.61
CA VAL A 162 -2.04 -13.42 13.62
C VAL A 162 -1.90 -14.87 13.19
N LEU A 163 -1.18 -15.10 12.08
CA LEU A 163 -0.96 -16.41 11.50
C LEU A 163 0.52 -16.81 11.69
N PRO A 164 0.84 -17.94 12.33
CA PRO A 164 2.21 -18.40 12.45
C PRO A 164 2.73 -18.86 11.08
N ILE A 165 3.98 -18.51 10.77
CA ILE A 165 4.71 -19.01 9.61
C ILE A 165 5.55 -20.19 10.07
N LEU A 166 5.35 -21.36 9.45
CA LEU A 166 6.03 -22.60 9.78
C LEU A 166 7.42 -22.66 9.11
N GLU A 167 8.26 -23.61 9.52
CA GLU A 167 9.65 -23.74 9.03
C GLU A 167 9.74 -23.95 7.51
N ASP A 168 8.74 -24.59 6.92
CA ASP A 168 8.63 -24.84 5.47
C ASP A 168 8.02 -23.65 4.70
N GLY A 169 7.67 -22.55 5.39
CA GLY A 169 7.04 -21.36 4.84
C GLY A 169 5.52 -21.44 4.70
N SER A 170 4.91 -22.55 5.04
CA SER A 170 3.45 -22.65 5.10
C SER A 170 2.88 -21.87 6.30
N LEU A 171 1.58 -21.55 6.25
CA LEU A 171 0.89 -20.85 7.33
C LEU A 171 0.19 -21.83 8.25
N GLY A 172 0.27 -21.59 9.56
CA GLY A 172 -0.54 -22.32 10.56
C GLY A 172 -1.88 -21.65 10.81
N THR A 173 -2.69 -22.29 11.66
CA THR A 173 -3.94 -21.72 12.16
C THR A 173 -3.65 -20.48 13.00
N ALA A 174 -4.54 -19.48 12.96
CA ALA A 174 -4.38 -18.24 13.72
C ALA A 174 -4.11 -18.49 15.20
N THR A 175 -3.07 -17.84 15.71
CA THR A 175 -2.72 -17.84 17.14
C THR A 175 -3.51 -16.81 17.91
N ASP A 176 -3.95 -15.75 17.22
CA ASP A 176 -4.74 -14.69 17.83
C ASP A 176 -5.69 -14.02 16.84
N ILE A 177 -6.82 -13.51 17.36
CA ILE A 177 -7.84 -12.80 16.59
C ILE A 177 -8.40 -11.68 17.47
N HIS A 178 -8.43 -10.45 16.96
CA HIS A 178 -9.08 -9.33 17.63
C HIS A 178 -10.19 -8.76 16.75
N ARG A 179 -11.32 -8.46 17.39
CA ARG A 179 -12.41 -7.67 16.84
C ARG A 179 -12.58 -6.48 17.76
N ASP A 180 -12.14 -5.33 17.30
CA ASP A 180 -12.16 -4.14 18.13
C ASP A 180 -13.59 -3.62 18.25
N GLY A 181 -14.10 -3.67 19.49
CA GLY A 181 -15.37 -3.05 19.83
C GLY A 181 -15.18 -1.57 20.11
N GLY A 182 -15.97 -0.71 19.47
CA GLY A 182 -15.86 0.72 19.69
C GLY A 182 -17.02 1.49 19.05
N LYS A 183 -17.05 2.79 19.34
CA LYS A 183 -18.00 3.68 18.69
C LYS A 183 -17.52 3.95 17.26
N LEU A 184 -18.43 3.85 16.30
CA LEU A 184 -18.18 4.25 14.92
C LEU A 184 -18.03 5.78 14.82
N GLY A 185 -17.25 6.23 13.86
CA GLY A 185 -17.12 7.63 13.51
C GLY A 185 -18.37 8.22 12.86
N GLY A 186 -18.29 9.49 12.53
CA GLY A 186 -19.35 10.18 11.78
C GLY A 186 -19.30 9.79 10.30
N LYS A 187 -20.45 9.91 9.63
CA LYS A 187 -20.55 9.62 8.19
C LYS A 187 -19.91 10.67 7.28
N GLN A 188 -19.32 11.70 7.85
CA GLN A 188 -18.65 12.76 7.09
C GLN A 188 -17.43 13.24 7.85
N ALA A 189 -16.31 13.31 7.16
CA ALA A 189 -15.06 13.77 7.73
C ALA A 189 -15.10 15.24 8.10
N THR A 190 -14.79 15.53 9.37
CA THR A 190 -14.77 16.92 9.87
C THR A 190 -13.51 17.67 9.45
N ASN A 191 -12.44 16.95 9.09
CA ASN A 191 -11.14 17.46 8.64
C ASN A 191 -11.00 17.52 7.11
N ALA A 192 -12.00 17.03 6.35
CA ALA A 192 -11.92 17.07 4.90
C ALA A 192 -11.71 18.50 4.38
N PRO A 193 -10.80 18.73 3.43
CA PRO A 193 -10.62 20.03 2.80
C PRO A 193 -11.94 20.55 2.24
N ARG A 194 -12.21 21.86 2.40
CA ARG A 194 -13.46 22.45 1.93
C ARG A 194 -13.65 22.20 0.43
N GLY A 195 -14.76 21.58 0.07
CA GLY A 195 -15.08 21.21 -1.33
C GLY A 195 -14.77 19.76 -1.67
N SER A 196 -14.00 19.03 -0.86
CA SER A 196 -13.80 17.60 -1.03
C SER A 196 -14.96 16.80 -0.44
N PHE A 197 -15.17 15.61 -1.00
CA PHE A 197 -16.22 14.68 -0.59
C PHE A 197 -15.77 13.23 -0.73
N ALA A 198 -16.18 12.39 0.20
CA ALA A 198 -16.06 10.93 0.13
C ALA A 198 -17.38 10.29 0.60
N ILE A 199 -17.74 9.13 0.05
CA ILE A 199 -18.83 8.30 0.58
C ILE A 199 -18.30 7.59 1.82
N SER A 200 -19.06 7.61 2.91
CA SER A 200 -18.61 7.09 4.19
C SER A 200 -18.51 5.55 4.21
N GLY A 201 -17.39 5.05 4.75
CA GLY A 201 -17.19 3.66 5.20
C GLY A 201 -17.44 3.47 6.70
N HIS A 202 -18.13 4.40 7.40
CA HIS A 202 -18.42 4.33 8.84
C HIS A 202 -19.75 3.62 9.13
N ASP A 203 -20.03 2.51 8.46
CA ASP A 203 -21.20 1.65 8.71
C ASP A 203 -20.88 0.46 9.63
N ALA A 204 -19.63 0.08 9.74
CA ALA A 204 -19.10 -0.98 10.60
C ALA A 204 -17.62 -0.70 10.99
N PRO A 205 -17.02 -1.45 11.91
CA PRO A 205 -15.58 -1.52 12.03
C PRO A 205 -14.95 -2.07 10.75
N HIS A 206 -13.87 -1.45 10.27
CA HIS A 206 -13.16 -1.84 9.05
C HIS A 206 -11.65 -1.78 9.27
N ALA A 207 -11.08 -2.90 9.74
CA ALA A 207 -9.63 -3.02 9.88
C ALA A 207 -8.97 -2.99 8.51
N HIS A 208 -8.08 -2.00 8.24
CA HIS A 208 -7.55 -1.80 6.90
C HIS A 208 -6.05 -2.10 6.76
N MET A 209 -5.27 -1.79 7.76
CA MET A 209 -3.83 -2.10 7.79
C MET A 209 -3.43 -2.62 9.17
N ILE A 210 -2.48 -3.55 9.19
CA ILE A 210 -1.82 -4.03 10.40
C ILE A 210 -0.33 -4.25 10.12
N ALA A 211 0.54 -3.68 10.95
CA ALA A 211 1.98 -3.85 10.80
C ALA A 211 2.72 -3.73 12.14
N PRO A 212 3.84 -4.47 12.32
CA PRO A 212 4.70 -4.31 13.47
C PRO A 212 5.39 -2.95 13.45
N ASP A 213 5.73 -2.44 14.62
CA ASP A 213 6.62 -1.31 14.79
C ASP A 213 8.07 -1.69 14.39
N PRO A 214 8.96 -0.71 14.14
CA PRO A 214 10.34 -0.99 13.71
C PRO A 214 11.16 -1.85 14.66
N GLN A 215 10.81 -1.90 15.96
CA GLN A 215 11.46 -2.73 16.97
C GLN A 215 10.83 -4.12 17.11
N GLY A 216 9.62 -4.33 16.58
CA GLY A 216 8.89 -5.60 16.70
C GLY A 216 8.30 -5.84 18.08
N ASN A 217 8.16 -4.80 18.93
CA ASN A 217 7.56 -4.91 20.26
C ASN A 217 6.06 -4.65 20.26
N PHE A 218 5.60 -3.86 19.32
CA PHE A 218 4.21 -3.50 19.13
C PHE A 218 3.74 -3.78 17.71
N VAL A 219 2.45 -4.01 17.59
CA VAL A 219 1.74 -4.09 16.31
C VAL A 219 0.67 -3.02 16.31
N LEU A 220 0.64 -2.20 15.26
CA LEU A 220 -0.37 -1.18 15.07
C LEU A 220 -1.37 -1.63 14.02
N ALA A 221 -2.65 -1.31 14.24
CA ALA A 221 -3.72 -1.60 13.27
C ALA A 221 -4.65 -0.39 13.12
N THR A 222 -4.96 -0.02 11.87
CA THR A 222 -5.96 1.00 11.57
C THR A 222 -7.35 0.38 11.50
N ASP A 223 -8.34 1.03 12.10
CA ASP A 223 -9.74 0.77 11.84
C ASP A 223 -10.40 2.03 11.27
N LEU A 224 -10.79 1.95 9.99
CA LEU A 224 -11.36 3.06 9.25
C LEU A 224 -12.71 3.48 9.84
N GLY A 225 -13.60 2.53 10.12
CA GLY A 225 -14.95 2.82 10.59
C GLY A 225 -15.00 3.36 12.01
N GLN A 226 -13.94 3.17 12.80
CA GLN A 226 -13.85 3.63 14.19
C GLN A 226 -12.96 4.87 14.37
N ASP A 227 -12.34 5.39 13.33
CA ASP A 227 -11.39 6.51 13.37
C ASP A 227 -10.24 6.27 14.36
N ARG A 228 -9.63 5.08 14.31
CA ARG A 228 -8.62 4.68 15.30
C ARG A 228 -7.41 4.01 14.67
N ILE A 229 -6.26 4.23 15.31
CA ILE A 229 -5.06 3.42 15.14
C ILE A 229 -4.84 2.69 16.47
N TYR A 230 -5.13 1.40 16.51
CA TYR A 230 -4.93 0.55 17.67
C TYR A 230 -3.47 0.21 17.85
N SER A 231 -3.04 0.04 19.11
CA SER A 231 -1.70 -0.40 19.49
C SER A 231 -1.78 -1.62 20.39
N TYR A 232 -1.10 -2.67 19.99
CA TYR A 232 -1.01 -3.94 20.70
C TYR A 232 0.43 -4.25 21.05
N ARG A 233 0.69 -4.72 22.27
CA ARG A 233 1.96 -5.37 22.58
C ARG A 233 1.99 -6.73 21.89
N PHE A 234 3.07 -7.01 21.17
CA PHE A 234 3.26 -8.28 20.49
C PHE A 234 4.13 -9.22 21.33
N GLU A 235 3.65 -10.42 21.56
CA GLU A 235 4.37 -11.48 22.23
C GLU A 235 4.86 -12.51 21.20
N ALA A 236 6.08 -12.31 20.69
CA ALA A 236 6.66 -13.11 19.61
C ALA A 236 6.92 -14.59 19.98
N SER A 237 6.84 -14.95 21.26
CA SER A 237 7.00 -16.34 21.74
C SER A 237 5.80 -17.22 21.39
N ASN A 238 4.60 -16.65 21.29
CA ASN A 238 3.34 -17.38 21.10
C ASN A 238 2.40 -16.74 20.05
N GLY A 239 2.80 -15.60 19.46
CA GLY A 239 2.02 -14.90 18.44
C GLY A 239 0.76 -14.23 18.97
N ARG A 240 0.77 -13.76 20.22
CA ARG A 240 -0.36 -13.08 20.86
C ARG A 240 -0.22 -11.57 20.82
N LEU A 241 -1.35 -10.90 20.69
CA LEU A 241 -1.49 -9.45 20.80
C LEU A 241 -2.23 -9.12 22.10
N SER A 242 -1.73 -8.14 22.85
CA SER A 242 -2.42 -7.61 24.03
C SER A 242 -2.65 -6.12 23.83
N PRO A 243 -3.89 -5.62 23.95
CA PRO A 243 -4.16 -4.19 23.89
C PRO A 243 -3.27 -3.43 24.87
N GLN A 244 -2.72 -2.29 24.45
CA GLN A 244 -1.92 -1.45 25.32
C GLN A 244 -2.81 -0.79 26.38
N GLU A 245 -2.54 -1.06 27.67
CA GLU A 245 -3.43 -0.63 28.76
C GLU A 245 -3.54 0.90 28.89
N SER A 246 -2.41 1.62 28.75
CA SER A 246 -2.36 3.07 28.94
C SER A 246 -2.76 3.88 27.71
N ALA A 247 -2.61 3.32 26.51
CA ALA A 247 -2.89 3.97 25.24
C ALA A 247 -3.31 2.93 24.18
N PRO A 248 -4.49 2.31 24.32
CA PRO A 248 -4.92 1.21 23.45
C PRO A 248 -5.10 1.63 21.99
N PHE A 249 -5.30 2.92 21.75
CA PHE A 249 -5.41 3.49 20.41
C PHE A 249 -5.10 4.99 20.39
N ALA A 250 -4.72 5.51 19.23
CA ALA A 250 -4.80 6.92 18.90
C ALA A 250 -6.13 7.19 18.17
N ALA A 251 -6.89 8.16 18.67
CA ALA A 251 -8.14 8.60 18.04
C ALA A 251 -7.85 9.68 17.00
N LEU A 252 -8.53 9.56 15.86
CA LEU A 252 -8.56 10.58 14.81
C LEU A 252 -9.89 11.36 14.85
N PRO A 253 -9.98 12.52 14.19
CA PRO A 253 -11.23 13.23 14.04
C PRO A 253 -12.30 12.36 13.38
N SER A 254 -13.54 12.55 13.85
CA SER A 254 -14.67 11.72 13.44
C SER A 254 -14.94 11.79 11.94
N GLY A 255 -14.99 10.65 11.29
CA GLY A 255 -15.22 10.49 9.87
C GLY A 255 -13.97 10.58 8.99
N ASP A 256 -12.77 10.68 9.58
CA ASP A 256 -11.52 10.76 8.82
C ASP A 256 -11.17 9.42 8.14
N GLY A 257 -11.37 8.31 8.82
CA GLY A 257 -11.15 6.95 8.31
C GLY A 257 -9.68 6.60 8.08
N PRO A 258 -8.88 6.30 9.13
CA PRO A 258 -7.48 5.92 8.94
C PRO A 258 -7.37 4.63 8.13
N ARG A 259 -6.64 4.70 7.01
CA ARG A 259 -6.49 3.58 6.08
C ARG A 259 -5.13 2.92 6.21
N HIS A 260 -4.07 3.60 5.81
CA HIS A 260 -2.71 3.13 5.87
C HIS A 260 -1.81 4.08 6.68
N PHE A 261 -0.68 3.56 7.13
CA PHE A 261 0.36 4.35 7.78
C PHE A 261 1.76 3.93 7.31
N ALA A 262 2.72 4.83 7.47
CA ALA A 262 4.13 4.57 7.21
C ALA A 262 4.98 5.06 8.38
N PHE A 263 5.89 4.22 8.86
CA PHE A 263 6.94 4.66 9.77
C PHE A 263 8.04 5.40 8.99
N HIS A 264 8.54 6.46 9.59
CA HIS A 264 9.78 7.06 9.14
C HIS A 264 10.98 6.14 9.50
N PRO A 265 12.05 6.11 8.68
CA PRO A 265 13.24 5.29 8.96
C PRO A 265 13.91 5.53 10.33
N ASN A 266 13.66 6.68 10.97
CA ASN A 266 14.18 6.95 12.32
C ASN A 266 13.46 6.17 13.43
N GLY A 267 12.36 5.47 13.13
CA GLY A 267 11.58 4.69 14.09
C GLY A 267 10.85 5.48 15.17
N ARG A 268 10.81 6.82 15.08
CA ARG A 268 10.17 7.71 16.06
C ARG A 268 8.97 8.48 15.51
N TRP A 269 8.77 8.47 14.20
CA TRP A 269 7.70 9.18 13.51
C TRP A 269 6.85 8.21 12.71
N LEU A 270 5.56 8.45 12.73
CA LEU A 270 4.57 7.70 11.96
C LEU A 270 3.67 8.70 11.23
N TYR A 271 3.34 8.40 10.00
CA TYR A 271 2.39 9.15 9.17
C TYR A 271 1.23 8.24 8.82
N SER A 272 0.01 8.67 9.14
CA SER A 272 -1.21 7.95 8.78
C SER A 272 -1.97 8.72 7.71
N PHE A 273 -2.63 8.00 6.81
CA PHE A 273 -3.39 8.57 5.71
C PHE A 273 -4.86 8.20 5.85
N GLN A 274 -5.72 9.23 5.86
CA GLN A 274 -7.13 9.10 6.16
C GLN A 274 -7.92 9.02 4.86
N GLU A 275 -8.66 7.93 4.67
CA GLU A 275 -9.35 7.61 3.42
C GLU A 275 -10.36 8.68 3.04
N GLU A 276 -11.21 9.09 3.98
CA GLU A 276 -12.35 9.94 3.69
C GLU A 276 -12.04 11.44 3.75
N SER A 277 -11.12 11.85 4.63
CA SER A 277 -10.69 13.24 4.69
C SER A 277 -9.61 13.59 3.68
N SER A 278 -8.93 12.62 3.06
CA SER A 278 -7.74 12.84 2.23
C SER A 278 -6.67 13.68 2.92
N THR A 279 -6.45 13.43 4.22
CA THR A 279 -5.44 14.10 5.04
C THR A 279 -4.37 13.14 5.49
N ALA A 280 -3.13 13.63 5.60
CA ALA A 280 -2.04 12.92 6.27
C ALA A 280 -1.86 13.49 7.68
N VAL A 281 -1.77 12.61 8.68
CA VAL A 281 -1.50 12.97 10.08
C VAL A 281 -0.14 12.47 10.48
N PHE A 282 0.71 13.38 10.95
CA PHE A 282 2.01 13.09 11.53
C PHE A 282 1.88 12.82 13.03
N PHE A 283 2.51 11.75 13.51
CA PHE A 283 2.57 11.37 14.92
C PHE A 283 4.01 11.23 15.39
N HIS A 284 4.29 11.66 16.63
CA HIS A 284 5.39 11.12 17.38
C HIS A 284 5.00 9.73 17.90
N TYR A 285 5.88 8.76 17.68
CA TYR A 285 5.74 7.39 18.16
C TYR A 285 6.70 7.14 19.32
N ASP A 286 6.18 6.65 20.43
CA ASP A 286 6.97 6.20 21.58
C ASP A 286 7.16 4.69 21.53
N ALA A 287 8.34 4.23 21.16
CA ALA A 287 8.68 2.81 21.04
C ALA A 287 8.73 2.06 22.38
N ALA A 288 8.76 2.76 23.53
CA ALA A 288 8.71 2.12 24.84
C ALA A 288 7.28 1.73 25.23
N THR A 289 6.30 2.50 24.77
CA THR A 289 4.89 2.33 25.14
C THR A 289 3.98 1.97 23.97
N GLY A 290 4.46 2.08 22.72
CA GLY A 290 3.63 1.88 21.53
C GLY A 290 2.62 3.01 21.28
N SER A 291 2.72 4.15 22.00
CA SER A 291 1.76 5.23 21.91
C SER A 291 2.06 6.20 20.76
N LEU A 292 1.00 6.83 20.26
CA LEU A 292 1.02 7.81 19.18
C LEU A 292 0.52 9.17 19.70
N ALA A 293 1.28 10.24 19.46
CA ALA A 293 0.90 11.62 19.78
C ALA A 293 0.84 12.45 18.51
N ALA A 294 -0.36 12.85 18.09
CA ALA A 294 -0.56 13.64 16.88
C ALA A 294 0.12 15.01 16.96
N GLN A 295 0.82 15.40 15.92
CA GLN A 295 1.62 16.62 15.83
C GLN A 295 1.12 17.58 14.75
N GLN A 296 0.70 17.02 13.59
CA GLN A 296 0.31 17.84 12.44
C GLN A 296 -0.72 17.08 11.60
N THR A 297 -1.67 17.81 11.04
CA THR A 297 -2.57 17.32 9.98
C THR A 297 -2.41 18.21 8.76
N VAL A 298 -2.21 17.61 7.58
CA VAL A 298 -2.09 18.31 6.30
C VAL A 298 -3.02 17.70 5.26
N SER A 299 -3.55 18.50 4.35
CA SER A 299 -4.30 18.01 3.19
C SER A 299 -3.35 17.34 2.17
N ALA A 300 -3.78 16.21 1.59
CA ALA A 300 -3.16 15.61 0.42
C ALA A 300 -3.85 16.04 -0.89
N LEU A 301 -4.75 17.00 -0.82
CA LEU A 301 -5.40 17.64 -1.96
C LEU A 301 -4.92 19.07 -2.11
N PRO A 302 -4.83 19.62 -3.34
CA PRO A 302 -4.39 20.98 -3.56
C PRO A 302 -5.38 21.99 -2.99
N GLU A 303 -4.91 23.21 -2.72
CA GLU A 303 -5.77 24.30 -2.28
C GLU A 303 -6.88 24.57 -3.33
N GLY A 304 -8.11 24.68 -2.84
CA GLY A 304 -9.28 24.94 -3.70
C GLY A 304 -9.81 23.69 -4.43
N PHE A 305 -9.31 22.50 -4.14
CA PHE A 305 -9.88 21.26 -4.68
C PHE A 305 -11.37 21.16 -4.37
N ALA A 306 -12.16 20.80 -5.39
CA ALA A 306 -13.59 20.51 -5.23
C ALA A 306 -13.92 19.24 -6.03
N GLY A 307 -14.44 18.23 -5.34
CA GLY A 307 -14.76 16.94 -5.96
C GLY A 307 -14.65 15.77 -5.00
N THR A 308 -14.74 14.57 -5.55
CA THR A 308 -14.64 13.33 -4.78
C THR A 308 -13.18 12.86 -4.73
N SER A 309 -12.71 12.48 -3.54
CA SER A 309 -11.38 11.91 -3.33
C SER A 309 -11.41 10.88 -2.23
N TYR A 310 -10.66 9.80 -2.41
CA TYR A 310 -10.38 8.77 -1.41
C TYR A 310 -8.88 8.55 -1.32
N ALA A 311 -8.31 8.72 -0.14
CA ALA A 311 -6.93 8.33 0.10
C ALA A 311 -6.72 6.82 -0.06
N SER A 312 -5.54 6.39 -0.50
CA SER A 312 -5.20 4.96 -0.60
C SER A 312 -3.87 4.64 0.10
N GLU A 313 -2.75 4.73 -0.58
CA GLU A 313 -1.44 4.34 -0.08
C GLU A 313 -0.64 5.55 0.41
N ILE A 314 0.19 5.33 1.42
CA ILE A 314 1.16 6.29 1.93
C ILE A 314 2.53 5.63 2.11
N VAL A 315 3.59 6.25 1.62
CA VAL A 315 4.95 5.74 1.71
C VAL A 315 5.92 6.86 2.07
N VAL A 316 6.77 6.63 3.09
CA VAL A 316 7.98 7.40 3.32
C VAL A 316 9.10 6.77 2.49
N GLU A 317 9.79 7.57 1.66
CA GLU A 317 10.87 7.03 0.85
C GLU A 317 12.10 6.67 1.72
N PRO A 318 12.99 5.77 1.25
CA PRO A 318 14.02 5.18 2.10
C PRO A 318 14.98 6.17 2.79
N SER A 319 15.19 7.38 2.24
CA SER A 319 16.04 8.38 2.89
C SER A 319 15.35 9.12 4.04
N GLY A 320 14.02 9.02 4.13
CA GLY A 320 13.22 9.73 5.11
C GLY A 320 12.96 11.21 4.79
N LYS A 321 13.39 11.71 3.62
CA LYS A 321 13.22 13.12 3.26
C LYS A 321 11.88 13.45 2.64
N PHE A 322 11.21 12.45 2.07
CA PHE A 322 9.98 12.65 1.31
C PHE A 322 8.92 11.62 1.68
N LEU A 323 7.68 12.07 1.60
CA LEU A 323 6.49 11.23 1.77
C LEU A 323 5.59 11.40 0.55
N TYR A 324 5.03 10.29 0.08
CA TYR A 324 4.07 10.23 -1.02
C TYR A 324 2.76 9.64 -0.54
N ALA A 325 1.64 10.17 -1.07
CA ALA A 325 0.29 9.77 -0.69
C ALA A 325 -0.64 9.80 -1.92
N ALA A 326 -1.32 8.68 -2.21
CA ALA A 326 -2.14 8.55 -3.41
C ALA A 326 -3.63 8.82 -3.14
N ASN A 327 -4.25 9.62 -3.99
CA ASN A 327 -5.66 9.97 -3.98
C ASN A 327 -6.40 9.27 -5.12
N ARG A 328 -7.31 8.34 -4.81
CA ARG A 328 -8.22 7.71 -5.77
C ARG A 328 -9.31 8.69 -6.19
N LEU A 329 -9.88 8.57 -7.37
CA LEU A 329 -10.87 9.43 -8.02
C LEU A 329 -10.35 10.82 -8.42
N HIS A 330 -9.43 11.39 -7.66
CA HIS A 330 -8.61 12.52 -8.08
C HIS A 330 -7.42 12.04 -8.94
N ASP A 331 -7.02 10.78 -8.76
CA ASP A 331 -5.99 10.05 -9.51
C ASP A 331 -4.64 10.76 -9.54
N THR A 332 -4.20 11.16 -8.33
CA THR A 332 -2.93 11.85 -8.11
C THR A 332 -2.11 11.21 -6.99
N ILE A 333 -0.82 11.53 -6.98
CA ILE A 333 0.08 11.33 -5.84
C ILE A 333 0.49 12.69 -5.33
N ALA A 334 0.13 12.99 -4.09
CA ALA A 334 0.65 14.12 -3.34
C ALA A 334 2.07 13.81 -2.86
N ALA A 335 2.98 14.78 -2.97
CA ALA A 335 4.34 14.69 -2.49
C ALA A 335 4.60 15.74 -1.41
N PHE A 336 5.29 15.33 -0.34
CA PHE A 336 5.66 16.19 0.78
C PHE A 336 7.15 16.02 1.08
N SER A 337 7.82 17.11 1.45
CA SER A 337 9.11 17.04 2.16
C SER A 337 8.86 16.86 3.65
N ILE A 338 9.75 16.12 4.30
CA ILE A 338 9.77 15.91 5.75
C ILE A 338 10.92 16.76 6.30
N ASP A 339 10.63 17.66 7.24
CA ASP A 339 11.65 18.49 7.89
C ASP A 339 12.35 17.75 9.07
N ASP A 340 13.33 18.40 9.69
CA ASP A 340 14.11 17.83 10.79
C ASP A 340 13.28 17.58 12.08
N GLU A 341 12.04 18.12 12.16
CA GLU A 341 11.09 17.90 13.24
C GLU A 341 10.03 16.85 12.87
N GLY A 342 10.04 16.33 11.62
CA GLY A 342 9.08 15.35 11.11
C GLY A 342 7.83 15.96 10.47
N LYS A 343 7.73 17.27 10.37
CA LYS A 343 6.59 17.95 9.78
C LYS A 343 6.60 17.86 8.26
N LEU A 344 5.40 17.69 7.72
CA LEU A 344 5.15 17.60 6.29
C LEU A 344 4.98 19.00 5.69
N LYS A 345 5.67 19.25 4.58
CA LYS A 345 5.50 20.44 3.75
C LYS A 345 5.15 20.01 2.33
N TRP A 346 4.04 20.52 1.81
CA TRP A 346 3.57 20.25 0.45
C TRP A 346 4.61 20.63 -0.61
N ILE A 347 4.92 19.69 -1.52
CA ILE A 347 5.76 19.91 -2.70
C ILE A 347 4.86 20.13 -3.93
N GLY A 348 3.84 19.28 -4.09
CA GLY A 348 2.97 19.28 -5.25
C GLY A 348 2.23 17.97 -5.38
N GLU A 349 1.51 17.82 -6.49
CA GLU A 349 0.86 16.57 -6.87
C GLU A 349 1.25 16.17 -8.30
N THR A 350 1.15 14.88 -8.59
CA THR A 350 1.42 14.32 -9.91
C THR A 350 0.28 13.38 -10.28
N SER A 351 -0.31 13.53 -11.49
CA SER A 351 -1.30 12.57 -11.99
C SER A 351 -0.71 11.18 -12.08
N THR A 352 -1.45 10.16 -11.67
CA THR A 352 -1.05 8.75 -11.76
C THR A 352 -1.09 8.20 -13.18
N LEU A 353 -1.62 8.98 -14.13
CA LEU A 353 -1.80 8.62 -15.54
C LEU A 353 -2.63 7.35 -15.73
N GLY A 354 -3.56 7.13 -14.83
CA GLY A 354 -4.51 6.03 -14.82
C GLY A 354 -5.66 6.31 -13.87
N ASP A 355 -6.54 5.35 -13.66
CA ASP A 355 -7.75 5.46 -12.87
C ASP A 355 -7.66 4.56 -11.64
N TYR A 356 -8.00 5.12 -10.50
CA TYR A 356 -8.12 4.46 -9.21
C TYR A 356 -6.79 3.87 -8.68
N PRO A 357 -5.78 4.72 -8.35
CA PRO A 357 -4.50 4.28 -7.79
C PRO A 357 -4.70 3.65 -6.40
N GLY A 358 -4.83 2.32 -6.37
CA GLY A 358 -5.10 1.57 -5.13
C GLY A 358 -3.88 1.45 -4.22
N GLN A 359 -2.71 1.27 -4.83
CA GLN A 359 -1.43 1.13 -4.16
C GLN A 359 -0.30 1.64 -5.06
N PHE A 360 0.77 2.10 -4.46
CA PHE A 360 2.04 2.35 -5.13
C PHE A 360 3.22 1.89 -4.26
N ARG A 361 4.36 1.65 -4.90
CA ARG A 361 5.57 1.26 -4.21
C ARG A 361 6.79 1.92 -4.83
N ILE A 362 7.74 2.30 -3.98
CA ILE A 362 9.07 2.73 -4.42
C ILE A 362 9.96 1.48 -4.54
N ASP A 363 10.76 1.40 -5.61
CA ASP A 363 11.70 0.32 -5.84
C ASP A 363 12.82 0.29 -4.79
N PRO A 364 13.55 -0.83 -4.62
CA PRO A 364 14.61 -0.93 -3.61
C PRO A 364 15.75 0.07 -3.75
N SER A 365 15.96 0.65 -4.94
CA SER A 365 16.97 1.71 -5.16
C SER A 365 16.51 3.09 -4.72
N GLY A 366 15.20 3.29 -4.51
CA GLY A 366 14.58 4.59 -4.29
C GLY A 366 14.53 5.47 -5.54
N GLY A 367 14.80 4.92 -6.72
CA GLY A 367 14.85 5.67 -7.97
C GLY A 367 13.55 5.75 -8.74
N PHE A 368 12.65 4.80 -8.50
CA PHE A 368 11.40 4.68 -9.23
C PHE A 368 10.22 4.43 -8.31
N LEU A 369 9.08 4.98 -8.67
CA LEU A 369 7.80 4.77 -8.00
C LEU A 369 6.82 4.16 -9.01
N TYR A 370 6.17 3.06 -8.64
CA TYR A 370 5.23 2.31 -9.46
C TYR A 370 3.83 2.42 -8.89
N VAL A 371 2.87 2.85 -9.71
CA VAL A 371 1.47 3.05 -9.31
C VAL A 371 0.60 1.99 -9.94
N CYS A 372 -0.09 1.23 -9.12
CA CYS A 372 -1.12 0.28 -9.53
C CYS A 372 -2.45 1.01 -9.77
N ASN A 373 -2.75 1.30 -11.04
CA ASN A 373 -4.01 1.92 -11.45
C ASN A 373 -5.06 0.84 -11.72
N LEU A 374 -5.88 0.55 -10.73
CA LEU A 374 -6.78 -0.61 -10.69
C LEU A 374 -7.74 -0.67 -11.88
N HIS A 375 -8.38 0.46 -12.21
CA HIS A 375 -9.40 0.51 -13.26
C HIS A 375 -8.86 0.74 -14.66
N SER A 376 -7.59 1.09 -14.79
CA SER A 376 -6.92 1.30 -16.09
C SER A 376 -6.10 0.09 -16.53
N ASP A 377 -6.06 -0.99 -15.74
CA ASP A 377 -5.31 -2.21 -16.07
C ASP A 377 -3.84 -1.96 -16.36
N ASN A 378 -3.19 -1.03 -15.62
CA ASN A 378 -1.80 -0.69 -15.83
C ASN A 378 -1.07 -0.33 -14.54
N ILE A 379 0.25 -0.44 -14.61
CA ILE A 379 1.19 0.11 -13.65
C ILE A 379 1.97 1.21 -14.34
N ALA A 380 1.85 2.45 -13.86
CA ALA A 380 2.64 3.59 -14.34
C ALA A 380 3.93 3.71 -13.53
N CYS A 381 5.06 3.97 -14.21
CA CYS A 381 6.37 4.13 -13.59
C CYS A 381 6.81 5.59 -13.59
N PHE A 382 7.21 6.12 -12.46
CA PHE A 382 7.71 7.48 -12.27
C PHE A 382 9.14 7.46 -11.74
N ARG A 383 9.98 8.38 -12.22
CA ARG A 383 11.29 8.66 -11.61
C ARG A 383 11.12 9.54 -10.39
N VAL A 384 11.80 9.18 -9.31
CA VAL A 384 11.87 9.98 -8.08
C VAL A 384 13.08 10.90 -8.16
N HIS A 385 12.86 12.20 -8.06
CA HIS A 385 13.95 13.16 -8.00
C HIS A 385 14.47 13.27 -6.57
N ARG A 386 15.63 12.71 -6.30
CA ARG A 386 16.21 12.50 -4.95
C ARG A 386 16.43 13.78 -4.12
N ASP A 387 16.60 14.93 -4.78
CA ASP A 387 16.87 16.20 -4.08
C ASP A 387 15.60 17.01 -3.82
N THR A 388 14.56 16.81 -4.63
CA THR A 388 13.33 17.62 -4.57
C THR A 388 12.08 16.83 -4.21
N GLY A 389 12.13 15.50 -4.26
CA GLY A 389 10.97 14.62 -4.09
C GLY A 389 9.95 14.68 -5.23
N ALA A 390 10.21 15.45 -6.29
CA ALA A 390 9.30 15.54 -7.44
C ALA A 390 9.25 14.20 -8.19
N LEU A 391 8.05 13.85 -8.67
CA LEU A 391 7.82 12.68 -9.52
C LEU A 391 7.76 13.10 -10.98
N ALA A 392 8.47 12.39 -11.85
CA ALA A 392 8.43 12.58 -13.29
C ALA A 392 8.08 11.27 -13.98
N PHE A 393 7.04 11.28 -14.85
CA PHE A 393 6.69 10.09 -15.61
C PHE A 393 7.87 9.60 -16.45
N SER A 394 8.19 8.31 -16.34
CA SER A 394 9.34 7.72 -17.04
C SER A 394 9.07 7.42 -18.51
N GLY A 395 7.82 7.54 -18.98
CA GLY A 395 7.38 7.07 -20.28
C GLY A 395 6.99 5.59 -20.32
N LEU A 396 7.02 4.90 -19.17
CA LEU A 396 6.85 3.45 -19.08
C LEU A 396 5.54 3.07 -18.40
N TYR A 397 4.82 2.14 -19.02
CA TYR A 397 3.67 1.44 -18.47
C TYR A 397 3.89 -0.07 -18.54
N ALA A 398 3.44 -0.79 -17.51
CA ALA A 398 3.29 -2.24 -17.57
C ALA A 398 1.80 -2.60 -17.61
N ALA A 399 1.36 -3.31 -18.64
CA ALA A 399 -0.03 -3.77 -18.76
C ALA A 399 -0.25 -4.99 -17.86
N VAL A 400 -1.20 -4.88 -16.92
CA VAL A 400 -1.64 -5.97 -16.06
C VAL A 400 -3.07 -5.69 -15.61
N GLY A 401 -3.94 -6.71 -15.69
CA GLY A 401 -5.36 -6.54 -15.35
C GLY A 401 -5.56 -6.29 -13.87
N SER A 402 -6.33 -5.27 -13.53
CA SER A 402 -6.79 -4.91 -12.18
C SER A 402 -5.71 -5.03 -11.08
N PRO A 403 -4.55 -4.32 -11.21
CA PRO A 403 -3.46 -4.42 -10.26
C PRO A 403 -3.86 -3.86 -8.89
N GLY A 404 -3.75 -4.69 -7.85
CA GLY A 404 -4.04 -4.31 -6.46
C GLY A 404 -2.80 -3.85 -5.71
N SER A 405 -1.70 -4.57 -5.85
CA SER A 405 -0.44 -4.26 -5.16
C SER A 405 0.79 -4.72 -5.95
N ILE A 406 1.93 -4.06 -5.69
CA ILE A 406 3.24 -4.44 -6.23
C ILE A 406 4.27 -4.52 -5.11
N THR A 407 5.17 -5.52 -5.16
CA THR A 407 6.31 -5.66 -4.26
C THR A 407 7.54 -6.18 -4.99
N PHE A 408 8.75 -5.90 -4.44
CA PHE A 408 10.01 -6.20 -5.11
C PHE A 408 10.83 -7.24 -4.32
N LEU A 409 11.35 -8.23 -5.05
CA LEU A 409 12.36 -9.18 -4.60
C LEU A 409 13.71 -8.76 -5.21
N SER A 410 14.61 -8.27 -4.37
CA SER A 410 15.94 -7.79 -4.74
C SER A 410 17.05 -8.58 -4.05
#